data_25519579faa12d96d651ddc0c629c0e2
#
_entry.id   25519579faa12d96d651ddc0c629c0e2
#
_cell.length_a   1.000
_cell.length_b   1.000
_cell.length_c   1.000
_cell.angle_alpha   90.00
_cell.angle_beta   90.00
_cell.angle_gamma   90.00
#
_symmetry.space_group_name_H-M   'P 1'
#
loop_
_entity.id
_entity.type
_entity.pdbx_description
1 polymer ?
#
loop_
_entity_poly.entity_id
_entity_poly.type
_entity_poly.pdbx_seq_one_letter_code
_entity_poly.pdbx_strand_id
1 'polypeptide(L)'
;MKKGLSKFISTVLAACMITTGVAVVPFATTPATVYAASGISVTESKGWLESAYIEWSVSDSSYTGYNAYVKKSSDSSWTQLDDPLIRRYSDCWRADAVGLAAGTYDMKVVPMKNGSEVAADAVTATNLTVQAYDRAGSAFSPKSTYKGAGAYNADGTLKAGAKVIYVTPATAKTVKANVGGAEHTGLQDIVYGLQKGTETSPIDIRIVGMINADDMDSFGSSAEGLQIKGKSNYADLNCTIEGIGEDSGIHGFGMLIRNAGNLELRNFAVMACLDDSVSLDTGNCNVWVHNLDLFYGQTGGDADQAKGDGTVDVKGKSTYVTISYNHFFDNGKSSLCGMKSEVTSSLITYHHNWFDHSDSRHPRIRTMSVHIYNNYFDGNAKYGVGTTMGSSAFVEANYFRNCKYPMLSSKQGTDATGDGTFSGETGGMIKAYNNHIEGAKAYLTQNNPNATTGYDAYEVTERSAQVPSSEVTKAGGTSYNNFDTDTSKFDLGVDTANIDAPEDVPAKVMAQAGRVNGGDFKWTFNNATEDTNYAVISELKSAVVNYKSSIVSFGGNSDGTVVTTGATTTTEATTETTTSSVNPTETTTEAQIEISTVDS
;
A
#
# COMPACT_ATOMS: atom_id res chain seq x y z
N MET A 1 -31.84 -20.07 -53.10
CA MET A 1 -30.42 -20.39 -52.86
C MET A 1 -30.04 -19.98 -51.46
N LYS A 2 -29.96 -20.93 -50.54
CA LYS A 2 -29.69 -20.71 -49.09
C LYS A 2 -28.19 -20.82 -48.85
N LYS A 3 -27.55 -19.79 -48.24
CA LYS A 3 -26.17 -19.84 -47.75
C LYS A 3 -26.20 -20.29 -46.31
N GLY A 4 -25.53 -21.40 -46.01
CA GLY A 4 -25.34 -21.90 -44.66
C GLY A 4 -24.20 -21.16 -43.94
N LEU A 5 -24.41 -20.89 -42.67
CA LEU A 5 -23.45 -20.29 -41.76
C LEU A 5 -22.68 -21.41 -41.02
N SER A 6 -21.38 -21.54 -41.28
CA SER A 6 -20.50 -22.47 -40.60
C SER A 6 -19.98 -21.84 -39.29
N LYS A 7 -20.23 -22.50 -38.16
CA LYS A 7 -19.64 -22.16 -36.85
C LYS A 7 -18.27 -22.84 -36.74
N PHE A 8 -17.20 -22.06 -36.61
CA PHE A 8 -15.90 -22.56 -36.20
C PHE A 8 -15.87 -22.64 -34.66
N ILE A 9 -15.73 -23.87 -34.17
CA ILE A 9 -15.39 -24.16 -32.78
C ILE A 9 -13.87 -24.28 -32.73
N SER A 10 -13.20 -23.37 -32.04
CA SER A 10 -11.76 -23.42 -31.80
C SER A 10 -11.52 -24.18 -30.49
N THR A 11 -11.01 -25.39 -30.58
CA THR A 11 -10.59 -26.21 -29.44
C THR A 11 -9.15 -25.87 -29.13
N VAL A 12 -8.89 -25.17 -27.99
CA VAL A 12 -7.54 -24.95 -27.47
C VAL A 12 -7.16 -26.17 -26.63
N LEU A 13 -6.14 -26.87 -27.02
CA LEU A 13 -5.53 -27.98 -26.28
C LEU A 13 -4.58 -27.38 -25.26
N ALA A 14 -4.93 -27.45 -23.96
CA ALA A 14 -4.04 -27.11 -22.88
C ALA A 14 -3.14 -28.30 -22.55
N ALA A 15 -1.84 -28.16 -22.77
CA ALA A 15 -0.84 -29.12 -22.31
C ALA A 15 -0.57 -28.89 -20.82
N CYS A 16 -0.92 -29.86 -19.99
CA CYS A 16 -0.63 -29.88 -18.57
C CYS A 16 0.85 -30.26 -18.37
N MET A 17 1.69 -29.29 -17.95
CA MET A 17 2.95 -29.59 -17.28
C MET A 17 2.74 -29.51 -15.78
N ILE A 18 2.87 -30.65 -15.11
CA ILE A 18 2.83 -30.72 -13.65
C ILE A 18 4.24 -30.39 -13.14
N THR A 19 4.42 -29.16 -12.67
CA THR A 19 5.52 -28.80 -11.79
C THR A 19 4.95 -28.59 -10.39
N THR A 20 5.53 -29.25 -9.39
CA THR A 20 5.19 -29.11 -7.98
C THR A 20 5.76 -27.78 -7.48
N GLY A 21 5.07 -26.68 -7.76
CA GLY A 21 5.29 -25.37 -7.17
C GLY A 21 4.02 -24.99 -6.40
N VAL A 22 4.17 -24.29 -5.30
CA VAL A 22 3.07 -23.71 -4.52
C VAL A 22 2.23 -22.88 -5.49
N ALA A 23 1.00 -23.33 -5.74
CA ALA A 23 0.11 -22.68 -6.68
C ALA A 23 -0.18 -21.25 -6.17
N VAL A 24 0.23 -20.24 -6.93
CA VAL A 24 -0.44 -18.94 -6.91
C VAL A 24 -1.90 -19.25 -7.22
N VAL A 25 -2.77 -19.22 -6.21
CA VAL A 25 -4.20 -19.39 -6.43
C VAL A 25 -4.64 -18.11 -7.14
N PRO A 26 -4.90 -18.12 -8.46
CA PRO A 26 -5.52 -16.96 -9.08
C PRO A 26 -6.81 -16.71 -8.32
N PHE A 27 -7.24 -15.45 -8.19
CA PHE A 27 -8.56 -15.14 -7.68
C PHE A 27 -9.55 -16.03 -8.43
N ALA A 28 -9.93 -17.15 -7.80
CA ALA A 28 -10.83 -18.09 -8.42
C ALA A 28 -12.16 -17.36 -8.56
N THR A 29 -12.48 -16.94 -9.76
CA THR A 29 -13.80 -16.46 -10.11
C THR A 29 -14.74 -17.66 -10.18
N THR A 30 -15.11 -18.21 -9.02
CA THR A 30 -16.36 -18.94 -8.94
C THR A 30 -17.43 -17.89 -9.18
N PRO A 31 -18.28 -18.02 -10.22
CA PRO A 31 -19.32 -17.06 -10.42
C PRO A 31 -20.17 -17.00 -9.15
N ALA A 32 -20.22 -15.80 -8.53
CA ALA A 32 -21.08 -15.58 -7.38
C ALA A 32 -22.51 -15.92 -7.77
N THR A 33 -23.20 -16.73 -6.96
CA THR A 33 -24.60 -17.03 -7.24
C THR A 33 -25.39 -15.76 -6.94
N VAL A 34 -25.92 -15.14 -7.99
CA VAL A 34 -26.68 -13.90 -7.91
C VAL A 34 -28.17 -14.22 -7.88
N TYR A 35 -28.86 -13.74 -6.86
CA TYR A 35 -30.32 -13.74 -6.79
C TYR A 35 -30.81 -12.40 -7.30
N ALA A 36 -31.43 -12.38 -8.48
CA ALA A 36 -32.08 -11.19 -9.02
C ALA A 36 -33.45 -11.01 -8.37
N ALA A 37 -33.72 -9.84 -7.80
CA ALA A 37 -35.05 -9.39 -7.39
C ALA A 37 -35.64 -8.47 -8.47
N SER A 38 -36.93 -8.26 -8.47
CA SER A 38 -37.54 -7.31 -9.39
C SER A 38 -37.08 -5.89 -9.05
N GLY A 39 -36.41 -5.22 -9.97
CA GLY A 39 -35.99 -3.82 -9.83
C GLY A 39 -34.59 -3.53 -9.40
N ILE A 40 -33.80 -4.55 -8.99
CA ILE A 40 -32.37 -4.45 -8.64
C ILE A 40 -31.62 -5.71 -9.08
N SER A 41 -30.43 -5.57 -9.63
CA SER A 41 -29.61 -6.70 -10.12
C SER A 41 -28.14 -6.48 -9.81
N VAL A 42 -27.47 -7.49 -9.26
CA VAL A 42 -26.01 -7.47 -9.08
C VAL A 42 -25.34 -7.52 -10.45
N THR A 43 -24.44 -6.57 -10.70
CA THR A 43 -23.68 -6.47 -11.95
C THR A 43 -22.27 -7.02 -11.79
N GLU A 44 -21.65 -6.79 -10.61
CA GLU A 44 -20.34 -7.33 -10.28
C GLU A 44 -20.23 -7.57 -8.77
N SER A 45 -19.40 -8.53 -8.37
CA SER A 45 -19.04 -8.74 -6.98
C SER A 45 -17.73 -9.54 -6.87
N LYS A 46 -16.87 -9.18 -5.92
CA LYS A 46 -15.57 -9.82 -5.77
C LYS A 46 -15.04 -9.68 -4.35
N GLY A 47 -14.35 -10.70 -3.86
CA GLY A 47 -13.47 -10.59 -2.71
C GLY A 47 -12.08 -10.10 -3.16
N TRP A 48 -11.42 -9.34 -2.32
CA TRP A 48 -10.10 -8.76 -2.58
C TRP A 48 -9.17 -8.97 -1.38
N LEU A 49 -8.16 -8.14 -1.23
CA LEU A 49 -7.26 -8.12 -0.07
C LEU A 49 -7.98 -7.39 1.09
N GLU A 50 -8.29 -8.13 2.16
CA GLU A 50 -9.01 -7.64 3.36
C GLU A 50 -10.29 -6.84 3.09
N SER A 51 -10.86 -7.04 1.91
CA SER A 51 -12.08 -6.35 1.47
C SER A 51 -12.91 -7.20 0.51
N ALA A 52 -14.16 -6.81 0.32
CA ALA A 52 -15.04 -7.34 -0.70
C ALA A 52 -15.97 -6.24 -1.20
N TYR A 53 -16.46 -6.34 -2.42
CA TYR A 53 -17.42 -5.38 -2.95
C TYR A 53 -18.56 -6.05 -3.71
N ILE A 54 -19.65 -5.29 -3.83
CA ILE A 54 -20.82 -5.63 -4.62
C ILE A 54 -21.26 -4.41 -5.41
N GLU A 55 -21.52 -4.59 -6.71
CA GLU A 55 -22.10 -3.59 -7.59
C GLU A 55 -23.48 -4.03 -8.05
N TRP A 56 -24.37 -3.06 -8.24
CA TRP A 56 -25.71 -3.34 -8.70
C TRP A 56 -26.28 -2.23 -9.57
N SER A 57 -27.13 -2.63 -10.51
CA SER A 57 -27.95 -1.74 -11.32
C SER A 57 -29.38 -1.69 -10.78
N VAL A 58 -30.10 -0.61 -11.11
CA VAL A 58 -31.44 -0.34 -10.62
C VAL A 58 -32.35 -0.06 -11.81
N SER A 59 -33.49 -0.77 -11.88
CA SER A 59 -34.55 -0.55 -12.88
C SER A 59 -35.84 -0.01 -12.28
N ASP A 60 -36.06 -0.10 -10.96
CA ASP A 60 -37.20 0.47 -10.24
C ASP A 60 -36.84 1.82 -9.63
N SER A 61 -37.29 2.90 -10.25
CA SER A 61 -37.06 4.28 -9.79
C SER A 61 -37.78 4.66 -8.49
N SER A 62 -38.60 3.77 -7.92
CA SER A 62 -39.29 4.02 -6.66
C SER A 62 -38.45 3.78 -5.41
N TYR A 63 -37.25 3.22 -5.57
CA TYR A 63 -36.31 3.09 -4.46
C TYR A 63 -35.69 4.46 -4.11
N THR A 64 -35.63 4.74 -2.80
CA THR A 64 -35.14 6.00 -2.24
C THR A 64 -33.77 5.87 -1.59
N GLY A 65 -33.20 4.66 -1.57
CA GLY A 65 -31.87 4.38 -1.02
C GLY A 65 -31.58 2.90 -0.94
N TYR A 66 -30.41 2.58 -0.40
CA TYR A 66 -29.89 1.22 -0.26
C TYR A 66 -29.12 1.08 1.06
N ASN A 67 -29.33 -0.04 1.75
CA ASN A 67 -28.44 -0.52 2.80
C ASN A 67 -27.64 -1.71 2.27
N ALA A 68 -26.36 -1.77 2.62
CA ALA A 68 -25.49 -2.89 2.27
C ALA A 68 -25.03 -3.62 3.53
N TYR A 69 -24.81 -4.91 3.41
CA TYR A 69 -24.46 -5.81 4.51
C TYR A 69 -23.38 -6.78 4.10
N VAL A 70 -22.56 -7.21 5.06
CA VAL A 70 -21.56 -8.26 4.89
C VAL A 70 -21.68 -9.28 6.03
N LYS A 71 -21.30 -10.53 5.75
CA LYS A 71 -21.07 -11.57 6.77
C LYS A 71 -20.05 -12.58 6.28
N LYS A 72 -19.40 -13.31 7.18
CA LYS A 72 -18.74 -14.55 6.76
C LYS A 72 -19.82 -15.52 6.24
N SER A 73 -19.51 -16.27 5.19
CA SER A 73 -20.48 -17.19 4.60
C SER A 73 -20.97 -18.26 5.59
N SER A 74 -20.12 -18.60 6.59
CA SER A 74 -20.46 -19.51 7.70
C SER A 74 -21.43 -18.93 8.73
N ASP A 75 -21.54 -17.59 8.80
CA ASP A 75 -22.26 -16.92 9.88
C ASP A 75 -23.73 -16.75 9.53
N SER A 76 -24.59 -16.72 10.57
CA SER A 76 -26.02 -16.47 10.40
C SER A 76 -26.38 -14.98 10.39
N SER A 77 -25.57 -14.13 11.05
CA SER A 77 -25.86 -12.72 11.27
C SER A 77 -25.16 -11.84 10.24
N TRP A 78 -25.87 -10.83 9.77
CA TRP A 78 -25.38 -9.79 8.86
C TRP A 78 -24.91 -8.57 9.65
N THR A 79 -23.80 -7.99 9.25
CA THR A 79 -23.32 -6.68 9.70
C THR A 79 -23.64 -5.65 8.64
N GLN A 80 -24.33 -4.57 9.01
CA GLN A 80 -24.59 -3.46 8.11
C GLN A 80 -23.31 -2.67 7.88
N LEU A 81 -23.07 -2.27 6.65
CA LEU A 81 -21.98 -1.37 6.28
C LEU A 81 -22.35 0.07 6.61
N ASP A 82 -21.35 0.87 6.95
CA ASP A 82 -21.53 2.31 7.12
C ASP A 82 -21.93 2.97 5.80
N ASP A 83 -22.84 3.93 5.88
CA ASP A 83 -23.40 4.62 4.71
C ASP A 83 -22.35 5.19 3.72
N PRO A 84 -21.22 5.81 4.16
CA PRO A 84 -20.21 6.30 3.23
C PRO A 84 -19.48 5.23 2.41
N LEU A 85 -19.61 3.95 2.76
CA LEU A 85 -19.08 2.84 1.98
C LEU A 85 -19.92 2.52 0.74
N ILE A 86 -21.09 3.15 0.59
CA ILE A 86 -21.97 3.05 -0.57
C ILE A 86 -21.74 4.25 -1.48
N ARG A 87 -21.60 4.02 -2.77
CA ARG A 87 -21.38 5.06 -3.78
C ARG A 87 -22.25 4.82 -5.00
N ARG A 88 -22.67 5.93 -5.63
CA ARG A 88 -23.43 5.92 -6.89
C ARG A 88 -22.54 6.35 -8.04
N TYR A 89 -22.63 5.63 -9.13
CA TYR A 89 -22.07 5.95 -10.43
C TYR A 89 -23.20 6.26 -11.43
N SER A 90 -22.85 6.61 -12.68
CA SER A 90 -23.85 6.94 -13.71
C SER A 90 -24.81 5.78 -14.02
N ASP A 91 -24.30 4.54 -13.95
CA ASP A 91 -24.97 3.32 -14.41
C ASP A 91 -25.11 2.23 -13.35
N CYS A 92 -24.40 2.37 -12.22
CA CYS A 92 -24.43 1.41 -11.11
C CYS A 92 -24.30 2.08 -9.75
N TRP A 93 -24.53 1.28 -8.72
CA TRP A 93 -24.16 1.52 -7.34
C TRP A 93 -23.10 0.51 -6.91
N ARG A 94 -22.29 0.88 -5.92
CA ARG A 94 -21.25 0.01 -5.36
C ARG A 94 -21.19 0.16 -3.84
N ALA A 95 -20.99 -0.95 -3.15
CA ALA A 95 -20.65 -0.97 -1.72
C ALA A 95 -19.38 -1.79 -1.51
N ASP A 96 -18.46 -1.27 -0.69
CA ASP A 96 -17.24 -1.95 -0.30
C ASP A 96 -17.25 -2.26 1.20
N ALA A 97 -17.02 -3.52 1.56
CA ALA A 97 -16.75 -3.96 2.92
C ALA A 97 -15.23 -4.05 3.09
N VAL A 98 -14.68 -3.42 4.12
CA VAL A 98 -13.25 -3.36 4.42
C VAL A 98 -12.95 -3.85 5.84
N GLY A 99 -11.69 -4.18 6.12
CA GLY A 99 -11.29 -4.72 7.42
C GLY A 99 -11.77 -6.16 7.64
N LEU A 100 -11.78 -6.95 6.58
CA LEU A 100 -12.19 -8.35 6.60
C LEU A 100 -10.97 -9.28 6.77
N ALA A 101 -11.03 -10.19 7.72
CA ALA A 101 -10.05 -11.27 7.81
C ALA A 101 -10.13 -12.17 6.57
N ALA A 102 -9.02 -12.84 6.22
CA ALA A 102 -9.03 -13.82 5.13
C ALA A 102 -10.12 -14.88 5.36
N GLY A 103 -10.87 -15.20 4.29
CA GLY A 103 -11.99 -16.13 4.35
C GLY A 103 -12.99 -15.96 3.23
N THR A 104 -14.17 -16.58 3.39
CA THR A 104 -15.26 -16.49 2.42
C THR A 104 -16.42 -15.69 3.00
N TYR A 105 -16.93 -14.75 2.23
CA TYR A 105 -17.95 -13.80 2.67
C TYR A 105 -19.15 -13.75 1.71
N ASP A 106 -20.28 -13.31 2.24
CA ASP A 106 -21.47 -12.96 1.47
C ASP A 106 -21.74 -11.47 1.67
N MET A 107 -22.17 -10.78 0.60
CA MET A 107 -22.64 -9.40 0.66
C MET A 107 -24.09 -9.32 0.18
N LYS A 108 -24.87 -8.44 0.82
CA LYS A 108 -26.30 -8.25 0.53
C LYS A 108 -26.60 -6.76 0.39
N VAL A 109 -27.42 -6.40 -0.58
CA VAL A 109 -28.00 -5.07 -0.74
C VAL A 109 -29.49 -5.14 -0.57
N VAL A 110 -30.05 -4.26 0.25
CA VAL A 110 -31.48 -4.13 0.50
C VAL A 110 -31.93 -2.74 0.05
N PRO A 111 -32.81 -2.62 -0.96
CA PRO A 111 -33.33 -1.34 -1.37
C PRO A 111 -34.32 -0.77 -0.34
N MET A 112 -34.47 0.55 -0.33
CA MET A 112 -35.36 1.28 0.58
C MET A 112 -36.45 1.99 -0.18
N LYS A 113 -37.65 2.02 0.41
CA LYS A 113 -38.80 2.85 -0.04
C LYS A 113 -39.38 3.58 1.15
N ASN A 114 -39.58 4.89 1.01
CA ASN A 114 -40.16 5.73 2.07
C ASN A 114 -39.48 5.54 3.46
N GLY A 115 -38.16 5.42 3.49
CA GLY A 115 -37.36 5.26 4.72
C GLY A 115 -37.40 3.86 5.34
N SER A 116 -37.99 2.86 4.66
CA SER A 116 -38.01 1.47 5.15
C SER A 116 -37.40 0.50 4.14
N GLU A 117 -36.75 -0.54 4.64
CA GLU A 117 -36.19 -1.62 3.82
C GLU A 117 -37.30 -2.46 3.15
N VAL A 118 -37.05 -2.81 1.89
CA VAL A 118 -37.87 -3.75 1.13
C VAL A 118 -37.12 -5.08 1.06
N ALA A 119 -37.18 -5.84 2.14
CA ALA A 119 -36.39 -7.08 2.29
C ALA A 119 -36.71 -8.13 1.20
N ALA A 120 -37.92 -8.10 0.62
CA ALA A 120 -38.31 -9.01 -0.47
C ALA A 120 -37.55 -8.73 -1.78
N ASP A 121 -37.03 -7.50 -1.93
CA ASP A 121 -36.29 -7.06 -3.13
C ASP A 121 -34.74 -7.06 -2.90
N ALA A 122 -34.28 -7.66 -1.81
CA ALA A 122 -32.85 -7.77 -1.51
C ALA A 122 -32.12 -8.66 -2.52
N VAL A 123 -30.90 -8.28 -2.89
CA VAL A 123 -29.99 -9.10 -3.71
C VAL A 123 -28.75 -9.47 -2.91
N THR A 124 -28.20 -10.65 -3.18
CA THR A 124 -27.06 -11.20 -2.43
C THR A 124 -26.02 -11.76 -3.40
N ALA A 125 -24.77 -11.44 -3.16
CA ALA A 125 -23.60 -12.10 -3.74
C ALA A 125 -22.96 -13.00 -2.69
N THR A 126 -22.66 -14.25 -3.03
CA THR A 126 -22.17 -15.26 -2.08
C THR A 126 -20.80 -15.78 -2.46
N ASN A 127 -20.08 -16.34 -1.47
CA ASN A 127 -18.79 -16.99 -1.66
C ASN A 127 -17.68 -16.07 -2.20
N LEU A 128 -17.65 -14.82 -1.75
CA LEU A 128 -16.59 -13.87 -2.09
C LEU A 128 -15.32 -14.23 -1.31
N THR A 129 -14.25 -14.60 -2.00
CA THR A 129 -12.99 -15.00 -1.38
C THR A 129 -12.15 -13.77 -1.05
N VAL A 130 -11.92 -13.53 0.24
CA VAL A 130 -11.06 -12.46 0.76
C VAL A 130 -9.70 -13.07 1.14
N GLN A 131 -8.61 -12.41 0.71
CA GLN A 131 -7.24 -12.76 1.07
C GLN A 131 -6.66 -11.73 2.04
N ALA A 132 -5.62 -12.10 2.78
CA ALA A 132 -4.90 -11.16 3.64
C ALA A 132 -3.92 -10.32 2.83
N TYR A 133 -3.64 -9.10 3.28
CA TYR A 133 -2.44 -8.38 2.88
C TYR A 133 -1.18 -9.09 3.39
N ASP A 134 -0.09 -9.00 2.65
CA ASP A 134 1.20 -9.59 3.02
C ASP A 134 1.94 -8.68 4.02
N ARG A 135 1.79 -9.00 5.30
CA ARG A 135 2.44 -8.31 6.42
C ARG A 135 3.87 -8.82 6.64
N ALA A 136 4.73 -8.59 5.64
CA ALA A 136 6.14 -8.94 5.70
C ALA A 136 7.03 -7.68 5.61
N GLY A 137 8.32 -7.84 5.88
CA GLY A 137 9.30 -6.76 5.80
C GLY A 137 9.57 -6.06 7.13
N SER A 138 10.44 -5.07 7.09
CA SER A 138 11.03 -4.46 8.29
C SER A 138 10.03 -3.80 9.24
N ALA A 139 8.89 -3.28 8.75
CA ALA A 139 7.84 -2.74 9.59
C ALA A 139 7.21 -3.79 10.53
N PHE A 140 7.30 -5.07 10.14
CA PHE A 140 6.78 -6.22 10.90
C PHE A 140 7.85 -6.99 11.65
N SER A 141 9.11 -6.54 11.60
CA SER A 141 10.22 -7.16 12.31
C SER A 141 9.94 -7.29 13.80
N PRO A 142 10.18 -8.47 14.42
CA PRO A 142 10.09 -8.64 15.87
C PRO A 142 11.01 -7.70 16.66
N LYS A 143 12.05 -7.16 16.01
CA LYS A 143 13.00 -6.19 16.60
C LYS A 143 12.56 -4.73 16.44
N SER A 144 11.52 -4.46 15.65
CA SER A 144 11.00 -3.11 15.50
C SER A 144 10.20 -2.66 16.72
N THR A 145 10.00 -1.35 16.86
CA THR A 145 9.34 -0.76 18.03
C THR A 145 7.92 -1.27 18.21
N TYR A 146 7.12 -1.28 17.13
CA TYR A 146 5.68 -1.59 17.19
C TYR A 146 5.34 -2.97 16.62
N LYS A 147 6.26 -3.64 15.94
CA LYS A 147 6.08 -4.99 15.34
C LYS A 147 4.90 -5.08 14.37
N GLY A 148 4.58 -3.97 13.73
CA GLY A 148 3.44 -3.80 12.84
C GLY A 148 3.24 -2.33 12.52
N ALA A 149 2.18 -2.02 11.77
CA ALA A 149 1.82 -0.67 11.38
C ALA A 149 0.29 -0.50 11.31
N GLY A 150 -0.19 0.70 11.66
CA GLY A 150 -1.57 1.10 11.44
C GLY A 150 -2.59 0.63 12.47
N ALA A 151 -3.85 0.84 12.14
CA ALA A 151 -5.01 0.61 13.00
C ALA A 151 -5.61 -0.80 12.87
N TYR A 152 -4.99 -1.69 12.10
CA TYR A 152 -5.48 -3.05 11.85
C TYR A 152 -4.68 -4.11 12.61
N ASN A 153 -5.34 -5.20 12.96
CA ASN A 153 -4.75 -6.41 13.52
C ASN A 153 -3.99 -7.19 12.43
N ALA A 154 -3.20 -8.18 12.85
CA ALA A 154 -2.46 -9.04 11.93
C ALA A 154 -3.35 -9.88 11.01
N ASP A 155 -4.61 -10.14 11.40
CA ASP A 155 -5.59 -10.86 10.61
C ASP A 155 -6.39 -9.98 9.64
N GLY A 156 -6.10 -8.66 9.60
CA GLY A 156 -6.78 -7.70 8.73
C GLY A 156 -8.05 -7.08 9.30
N THR A 157 -8.46 -7.45 10.52
CA THR A 157 -9.59 -6.81 11.19
C THR A 157 -9.18 -5.51 11.86
N LEU A 158 -10.11 -4.55 11.95
CA LEU A 158 -9.85 -3.29 12.62
C LEU A 158 -9.61 -3.52 14.13
N LYS A 159 -8.63 -2.84 14.72
CA LYS A 159 -8.35 -2.94 16.16
C LYS A 159 -9.54 -2.47 16.99
N ALA A 160 -9.79 -3.15 18.11
CA ALA A 160 -10.88 -2.79 19.01
C ALA A 160 -10.78 -1.32 19.49
N GLY A 161 -11.91 -0.62 19.50
CA GLY A 161 -12.00 0.79 19.88
C GLY A 161 -11.42 1.78 18.87
N ALA A 162 -11.15 1.34 17.65
CA ALA A 162 -10.72 2.22 16.59
C ALA A 162 -11.78 3.27 16.25
N LYS A 163 -11.33 4.50 16.01
CA LYS A 163 -12.14 5.60 15.49
C LYS A 163 -12.06 5.58 13.97
N VAL A 164 -13.18 5.38 13.31
CA VAL A 164 -13.29 5.43 11.84
C VAL A 164 -13.74 6.81 11.42
N ILE A 165 -13.01 7.44 10.49
CA ILE A 165 -13.27 8.79 10.01
C ILE A 165 -13.38 8.74 8.48
N TYR A 166 -14.60 8.95 7.95
CA TYR A 166 -14.83 9.00 6.52
C TYR A 166 -14.60 10.40 5.99
N VAL A 167 -13.81 10.50 4.92
CA VAL A 167 -13.49 11.77 4.25
C VAL A 167 -13.79 11.63 2.76
N THR A 168 -14.71 12.46 2.27
CA THR A 168 -15.04 12.58 0.86
C THR A 168 -14.59 13.94 0.32
N PRO A 169 -14.54 14.19 -1.00
CA PRO A 169 -14.27 15.53 -1.54
C PRO A 169 -15.18 16.60 -0.95
N ALA A 170 -16.47 16.28 -0.75
CA ALA A 170 -17.44 17.22 -0.20
C ALA A 170 -17.24 17.52 1.30
N THR A 171 -16.57 16.64 2.03
CA THR A 171 -16.41 16.75 3.49
C THR A 171 -14.98 17.02 3.95
N ALA A 172 -13.99 17.00 3.07
CA ALA A 172 -12.59 17.15 3.43
C ALA A 172 -12.29 18.44 4.23
N LYS A 173 -13.04 19.53 4.00
CA LYS A 173 -12.96 20.79 4.76
C LYS A 173 -13.76 20.79 6.06
N THR A 174 -14.79 19.96 6.17
CA THR A 174 -15.85 20.12 7.19
C THR A 174 -16.05 18.90 8.08
N VAL A 175 -15.43 17.77 7.74
CA VAL A 175 -15.49 16.56 8.56
C VAL A 175 -14.96 16.86 9.97
N LYS A 176 -15.67 16.34 10.98
CA LYS A 176 -15.32 16.54 12.39
C LYS A 176 -14.96 15.22 13.04
N ALA A 177 -13.91 15.25 13.85
CA ALA A 177 -13.52 14.10 14.66
C ALA A 177 -12.91 14.56 15.99
N ASN A 178 -13.13 13.78 17.04
CA ASN A 178 -12.43 13.97 18.31
C ASN A 178 -11.12 13.18 18.29
N VAL A 179 -9.99 13.88 18.25
CA VAL A 179 -8.65 13.31 18.25
C VAL A 179 -7.85 13.94 19.40
N GLY A 180 -7.23 13.10 20.23
CA GLY A 180 -6.43 13.58 21.35
C GLY A 180 -7.22 14.37 22.40
N GLY A 181 -8.52 14.13 22.51
CA GLY A 181 -9.41 14.77 23.48
C GLY A 181 -9.95 16.15 23.05
N ALA A 182 -9.81 16.53 21.78
CA ALA A 182 -10.36 17.77 21.22
C ALA A 182 -11.08 17.49 19.91
N GLU A 183 -12.14 18.27 19.62
CA GLU A 183 -12.77 18.26 18.29
C GLU A 183 -11.88 18.99 17.29
N HIS A 184 -11.65 18.35 16.16
CA HIS A 184 -10.92 18.86 15.00
C HIS A 184 -11.85 18.93 13.81
N THR A 185 -11.66 19.91 12.91
CA THR A 185 -12.49 20.13 11.73
C THR A 185 -11.63 20.22 10.48
N GLY A 186 -11.94 19.41 9.47
CA GLY A 186 -11.18 19.27 8.22
C GLY A 186 -10.05 18.25 8.34
N LEU A 187 -9.69 17.64 7.22
CA LEU A 187 -8.72 16.53 7.19
C LEU A 187 -7.35 16.95 7.76
N GLN A 188 -6.82 18.13 7.39
CA GLN A 188 -5.51 18.57 7.89
C GLN A 188 -5.54 18.81 9.41
N ASP A 189 -6.59 19.40 9.96
CA ASP A 189 -6.70 19.65 11.42
C ASP A 189 -6.85 18.34 12.20
N ILE A 190 -7.60 17.36 11.65
CA ILE A 190 -7.74 16.02 12.24
C ILE A 190 -6.38 15.34 12.40
N VAL A 191 -5.56 15.31 11.34
CA VAL A 191 -4.22 14.69 11.43
C VAL A 191 -3.26 15.51 12.32
N TYR A 192 -3.45 16.82 12.47
CA TYR A 192 -2.76 17.63 13.45
C TYR A 192 -3.08 17.24 14.89
N GLY A 193 -4.30 16.75 15.16
CA GLY A 193 -4.68 16.22 16.46
C GLY A 193 -3.74 15.13 16.95
N LEU A 194 -3.20 14.31 16.04
CA LEU A 194 -2.23 13.25 16.35
C LEU A 194 -0.90 13.80 16.88
N GLN A 195 -0.48 15.00 16.45
CA GLN A 195 0.79 15.61 16.85
C GLN A 195 0.87 15.87 18.36
N LYS A 196 -0.25 16.03 19.05
CA LYS A 196 -0.27 16.22 20.51
C LYS A 196 0.23 14.98 21.27
N GLY A 197 0.14 13.79 20.67
CA GLY A 197 0.52 12.53 21.29
C GLY A 197 -0.35 12.15 22.48
N THR A 198 -1.61 12.58 22.48
CA THR A 198 -2.61 12.30 23.54
C THR A 198 -3.71 11.36 23.04
N GLU A 199 -3.74 11.06 21.75
CA GLU A 199 -4.64 10.04 21.21
C GLU A 199 -4.09 8.65 21.51
N THR A 200 -4.93 7.79 22.06
CA THR A 200 -4.59 6.42 22.43
C THR A 200 -5.40 5.37 21.68
N SER A 201 -6.52 5.80 21.07
CA SER A 201 -7.31 4.90 20.24
C SER A 201 -6.66 4.70 18.87
N PRO A 202 -6.78 3.53 18.25
CA PRO A 202 -6.47 3.38 16.84
C PRO A 202 -7.32 4.35 16.00
N ILE A 203 -6.74 4.91 14.95
CA ILE A 203 -7.43 5.82 14.04
C ILE A 203 -7.41 5.22 12.63
N ASP A 204 -8.58 5.14 12.00
CA ASP A 204 -8.72 4.73 10.62
C ASP A 204 -9.38 5.84 9.80
N ILE A 205 -8.59 6.50 8.95
CA ILE A 205 -9.07 7.58 8.06
C ILE A 205 -9.36 6.97 6.69
N ARG A 206 -10.63 6.94 6.32
CA ARG A 206 -11.13 6.35 5.07
C ARG A 206 -11.42 7.42 4.03
N ILE A 207 -10.56 7.50 3.03
CA ILE A 207 -10.76 8.35 1.86
C ILE A 207 -11.75 7.66 0.93
N VAL A 208 -12.86 8.31 0.63
CA VAL A 208 -13.90 7.81 -0.27
C VAL A 208 -14.01 8.75 -1.47
N GLY A 209 -13.57 8.28 -2.63
CA GLY A 209 -13.42 9.07 -3.85
C GLY A 209 -12.13 9.89 -3.89
N MET A 210 -11.98 10.74 -4.92
CA MET A 210 -10.77 11.52 -5.19
C MET A 210 -10.85 12.90 -4.52
N ILE A 211 -10.02 13.14 -3.50
CA ILE A 211 -9.89 14.46 -2.85
C ILE A 211 -8.90 15.31 -3.68
N ASN A 212 -9.39 16.42 -4.24
CA ASN A 212 -8.54 17.36 -4.96
C ASN A 212 -7.94 18.41 -4.01
N ALA A 213 -6.87 19.08 -4.42
CA ALA A 213 -6.27 20.15 -3.64
C ALA A 213 -7.29 21.25 -3.28
N ASP A 214 -8.22 21.57 -4.18
CA ASP A 214 -9.28 22.55 -3.96
C ASP A 214 -10.35 22.10 -2.95
N ASP A 215 -10.43 20.81 -2.65
CA ASP A 215 -11.33 20.25 -1.63
C ASP A 215 -10.75 20.41 -0.21
N MET A 216 -9.48 20.79 -0.08
CA MET A 216 -8.81 21.01 1.21
C MET A 216 -8.92 22.48 1.65
N ASP A 217 -9.12 22.71 2.95
CA ASP A 217 -9.14 24.06 3.54
C ASP A 217 -7.73 24.58 3.83
N SER A 218 -6.80 23.68 4.14
CA SER A 218 -5.42 24.00 4.49
C SER A 218 -4.49 22.82 4.27
N PHE A 219 -3.20 23.12 4.17
CA PHE A 219 -2.12 22.15 4.12
C PHE A 219 -1.07 22.44 5.19
N GLY A 220 -0.51 21.40 5.77
CA GLY A 220 0.55 21.51 6.77
C GLY A 220 1.94 21.63 6.17
N SER A 221 2.11 21.23 4.90
CA SER A 221 3.33 21.44 4.11
C SER A 221 3.01 22.27 2.88
N SER A 222 3.84 23.27 2.60
CA SER A 222 3.71 24.10 1.39
C SER A 222 4.24 23.40 0.13
N ALA A 223 5.07 22.37 0.29
CA ALA A 223 5.64 21.61 -0.82
C ALA A 223 4.77 20.37 -1.10
N GLU A 224 4.72 19.41 -0.19
CA GLU A 224 4.00 18.15 -0.42
C GLU A 224 2.48 18.31 -0.29
N GLY A 225 1.99 19.03 0.73
CA GLY A 225 0.57 19.23 1.02
C GLY A 225 0.14 18.72 2.39
N LEU A 226 -0.52 17.57 2.49
CA LEU A 226 -0.99 17.01 3.75
C LEU A 226 0.19 16.66 4.67
N GLN A 227 0.23 17.22 5.90
CA GLN A 227 1.27 16.89 6.85
C GLN A 227 0.74 16.03 8.00
N ILE A 228 1.33 14.85 8.16
CA ILE A 228 1.11 13.94 9.28
C ILE A 228 2.36 13.99 10.16
N LYS A 229 2.18 14.32 11.45
CA LYS A 229 3.32 14.53 12.35
C LYS A 229 3.05 13.96 13.72
N GLY A 230 4.01 13.21 14.25
CA GLY A 230 4.04 12.79 15.64
C GLY A 230 4.65 13.85 16.57
N LYS A 231 4.45 13.71 17.86
CA LYS A 231 4.96 14.62 18.91
C LYS A 231 6.50 14.64 18.97
N SER A 232 7.11 13.50 18.74
CA SER A 232 8.57 13.27 18.76
C SER A 232 8.91 12.15 17.81
N ASN A 233 10.20 11.96 17.50
CA ASN A 233 10.65 10.85 16.66
C ASN A 233 9.99 9.54 17.09
N TYR A 234 9.48 8.79 16.09
CA TYR A 234 8.88 7.48 16.27
C TYR A 234 7.61 7.46 17.15
N ALA A 235 6.91 8.60 17.27
CA ALA A 235 5.70 8.66 18.08
C ALA A 235 4.63 7.68 17.58
N ASP A 236 4.02 6.94 18.51
CA ASP A 236 2.93 6.01 18.20
C ASP A 236 1.69 6.77 17.71
N LEU A 237 1.38 6.67 16.43
CA LEU A 237 0.14 7.23 15.86
C LEU A 237 -0.99 6.21 15.82
N ASN A 238 -0.66 4.92 15.75
CA ASN A 238 -1.63 3.84 15.63
C ASN A 238 -2.71 4.17 14.58
N CYS A 239 -2.28 4.62 13.42
CA CYS A 239 -3.12 5.25 12.41
C CYS A 239 -3.01 4.55 11.06
N THR A 240 -4.14 4.33 10.41
CA THR A 240 -4.22 3.94 9.00
C THR A 240 -4.91 5.04 8.20
N ILE A 241 -4.39 5.36 7.02
CA ILE A 241 -5.09 6.12 5.99
C ILE A 241 -5.31 5.17 4.82
N GLU A 242 -6.56 4.92 4.49
CA GLU A 242 -6.92 4.00 3.42
C GLU A 242 -7.91 4.61 2.42
N GLY A 243 -7.75 4.23 1.15
CA GLY A 243 -8.76 4.50 0.13
C GLY A 243 -9.80 3.38 0.07
N ILE A 244 -11.04 3.73 -0.16
CA ILE A 244 -12.14 2.79 -0.28
C ILE A 244 -12.42 2.49 -1.76
N GLY A 245 -12.40 1.21 -2.12
CA GLY A 245 -12.62 0.76 -3.49
C GLY A 245 -11.47 1.05 -4.43
N GLU A 246 -11.75 1.14 -5.72
CA GLU A 246 -10.75 1.30 -6.78
C GLU A 246 -10.54 2.74 -7.24
N ASP A 247 -11.34 3.70 -6.76
CA ASP A 247 -11.44 5.07 -7.27
C ASP A 247 -11.13 6.15 -6.21
N SER A 248 -10.57 5.75 -5.07
CA SER A 248 -10.18 6.67 -4.01
C SER A 248 -8.74 7.15 -4.16
N GLY A 249 -8.49 8.41 -3.77
CA GLY A 249 -7.15 8.97 -3.84
C GLY A 249 -7.06 10.44 -3.48
N ILE A 250 -5.89 11.01 -3.72
CA ILE A 250 -5.58 12.42 -3.59
C ILE A 250 -5.02 12.95 -4.92
N HIS A 251 -5.42 14.16 -5.30
CA HIS A 251 -5.04 14.76 -6.57
C HIS A 251 -4.59 16.23 -6.38
N GLY A 252 -3.43 16.57 -6.91
CA GLY A 252 -2.86 17.91 -6.82
C GLY A 252 -2.04 18.16 -5.55
N PHE A 253 -1.87 17.18 -4.68
CA PHE A 253 -1.02 17.24 -3.48
C PHE A 253 -0.55 15.85 -3.08
N GLY A 254 0.50 15.80 -2.25
CA GLY A 254 1.07 14.60 -1.66
C GLY A 254 1.01 14.64 -0.13
N MET A 255 1.89 13.87 0.52
CA MET A 255 1.93 13.70 1.98
C MET A 255 3.35 13.86 2.53
N LEU A 256 3.51 14.75 3.52
CA LEU A 256 4.71 14.88 4.35
C LEU A 256 4.51 14.19 5.69
N ILE A 257 5.36 13.23 6.03
CA ILE A 257 5.26 12.44 7.25
C ILE A 257 6.51 12.63 8.08
N ARG A 258 6.32 13.06 9.33
CA ARG A 258 7.40 13.35 10.28
C ARG A 258 7.15 12.78 11.65
N ASN A 259 8.19 12.24 12.27
CA ASN A 259 8.17 11.77 13.67
C ASN A 259 7.07 10.73 13.93
N ALA A 260 6.62 10.03 12.90
CA ALA A 260 5.50 9.12 12.96
C ALA A 260 5.98 7.67 13.15
N GLY A 261 5.29 6.95 14.01
CA GLY A 261 5.42 5.51 14.17
C GLY A 261 4.06 4.82 14.08
N ASN A 262 4.04 3.51 13.76
CA ASN A 262 2.84 2.72 13.70
C ASN A 262 1.79 3.35 12.75
N LEU A 263 2.22 3.62 11.51
CA LEU A 263 1.42 4.26 10.46
C LEU A 263 1.30 3.36 9.24
N GLU A 264 0.10 3.22 8.72
CA GLU A 264 -0.18 2.49 7.49
C GLU A 264 -0.84 3.41 6.47
N LEU A 265 -0.37 3.37 5.21
CA LEU A 265 -0.95 4.05 4.07
C LEU A 265 -1.28 3.00 3.02
N ARG A 266 -2.57 2.85 2.63
CA ARG A 266 -2.98 1.77 1.73
C ARG A 266 -4.13 2.13 0.79
N ASN A 267 -4.15 1.48 -0.37
CA ASN A 267 -5.26 1.42 -1.32
C ASN A 267 -5.78 2.78 -1.80
N PHE A 268 -4.92 3.73 -2.10
CA PHE A 268 -5.33 4.99 -2.73
C PHE A 268 -4.37 5.44 -3.83
N ALA A 269 -4.85 6.30 -4.72
CA ALA A 269 -4.01 6.93 -5.74
C ALA A 269 -3.37 8.22 -5.23
N VAL A 270 -2.17 8.54 -5.72
CA VAL A 270 -1.58 9.88 -5.64
C VAL A 270 -1.32 10.38 -7.05
N MET A 271 -1.99 11.45 -7.43
CA MET A 271 -1.97 12.01 -8.78
C MET A 271 -1.58 13.48 -8.76
N ALA A 272 -0.74 13.89 -9.70
CA ALA A 272 -0.41 15.29 -9.97
C ALA A 272 0.05 16.08 -8.73
N CYS A 273 0.76 15.44 -7.78
CA CYS A 273 1.32 16.13 -6.61
C CYS A 273 2.37 17.18 -6.99
N LEU A 274 2.58 18.18 -6.13
CA LEU A 274 3.49 19.30 -6.40
C LEU A 274 4.94 18.95 -6.11
N ASP A 275 5.19 18.08 -5.13
CA ASP A 275 6.50 17.61 -4.69
C ASP A 275 6.45 16.08 -4.51
N ASP A 276 7.04 15.49 -3.46
CA ASP A 276 6.96 14.04 -3.21
C ASP A 276 5.50 13.57 -3.07
N SER A 277 5.18 12.40 -3.63
CA SER A 277 3.87 11.78 -3.41
C SER A 277 3.68 11.34 -1.96
N VAL A 278 4.70 10.67 -1.40
CA VAL A 278 4.78 10.29 0.02
C VAL A 278 6.20 10.52 0.51
N SER A 279 6.40 11.53 1.34
CA SER A 279 7.70 11.89 1.91
C SER A 279 7.78 11.46 3.37
N LEU A 280 8.48 10.33 3.67
CA LEU A 280 8.83 9.93 5.04
C LEU A 280 10.09 10.69 5.45
N ASP A 281 9.94 11.97 5.83
CA ASP A 281 11.05 12.93 5.91
C ASP A 281 11.94 12.73 7.13
N THR A 282 11.39 12.63 8.34
CA THR A 282 12.22 12.62 9.56
C THR A 282 11.62 11.75 10.67
N GLY A 283 12.45 10.89 11.27
CA GLY A 283 12.16 10.19 12.52
C GLY A 283 10.94 9.28 12.48
N ASN A 284 10.74 8.56 11.39
CA ASN A 284 9.63 7.63 11.23
C ASN A 284 10.06 6.20 11.52
N CYS A 285 9.16 5.38 12.11
CA CYS A 285 9.40 3.94 12.25
C CYS A 285 8.10 3.14 12.18
N ASN A 286 8.19 1.88 11.77
CA ASN A 286 7.02 1.03 11.57
C ASN A 286 5.97 1.73 10.71
N VAL A 287 6.40 2.16 9.53
CA VAL A 287 5.52 2.72 8.50
C VAL A 287 5.39 1.70 7.38
N TRP A 288 4.16 1.45 6.99
CA TRP A 288 3.83 0.56 5.88
C TRP A 288 3.11 1.34 4.79
N VAL A 289 3.75 1.45 3.61
CA VAL A 289 3.19 2.10 2.42
C VAL A 289 2.92 1.03 1.39
N HIS A 290 1.64 0.73 1.12
CA HIS A 290 1.33 -0.39 0.25
C HIS A 290 0.05 -0.21 -0.57
N ASN A 291 -0.01 -0.93 -1.68
CA ASN A 291 -1.15 -0.94 -2.58
C ASN A 291 -1.60 0.47 -3.03
N LEU A 292 -0.65 1.36 -3.25
CA LEU A 292 -0.88 2.67 -3.83
C LEU A 292 -0.68 2.63 -5.35
N ASP A 293 -1.48 3.42 -6.08
CA ASP A 293 -1.20 3.79 -7.47
C ASP A 293 -0.53 5.17 -7.49
N LEU A 294 0.71 5.22 -7.98
CA LEU A 294 1.59 6.38 -7.90
C LEU A 294 1.87 6.91 -9.30
N PHE A 295 1.27 8.04 -9.63
CA PHE A 295 1.32 8.63 -10.96
C PHE A 295 2.28 9.82 -11.04
N TYR A 296 2.37 10.45 -12.22
CA TYR A 296 3.12 11.66 -12.41
C TYR A 296 2.74 12.76 -11.42
N GLY A 297 3.77 13.46 -10.93
CA GLY A 297 3.62 14.76 -10.30
C GLY A 297 3.47 15.89 -11.33
N GLN A 298 3.21 17.09 -10.83
CA GLN A 298 3.23 18.32 -11.63
C GLN A 298 4.67 18.80 -11.82
N THR A 299 4.90 19.56 -12.88
CA THR A 299 6.11 20.39 -13.01
C THR A 299 5.88 21.70 -12.26
N GLY A 300 6.77 22.04 -11.33
CA GLY A 300 6.68 23.26 -10.52
C GLY A 300 7.27 23.03 -9.14
N GLY A 301 7.31 24.08 -8.29
CA GLY A 301 7.93 23.98 -6.98
C GLY A 301 9.37 23.46 -7.08
N ASP A 302 9.69 22.44 -6.30
CA ASP A 302 11.00 21.78 -6.31
C ASP A 302 11.11 20.63 -7.32
N ALA A 303 10.08 20.38 -8.13
CA ALA A 303 10.10 19.34 -9.14
C ALA A 303 11.16 19.64 -10.20
N ASP A 304 12.28 18.93 -10.14
CA ASP A 304 13.41 19.07 -11.06
C ASP A 304 13.30 18.20 -12.31
N GLN A 305 12.20 17.46 -12.43
CA GLN A 305 11.89 16.61 -13.57
C GLN A 305 10.46 16.84 -14.07
N ALA A 306 10.29 16.66 -15.37
CA ALA A 306 9.00 16.84 -16.02
C ALA A 306 7.92 15.81 -15.58
N LYS A 307 8.33 14.71 -14.97
CA LYS A 307 7.47 13.65 -14.41
C LYS A 307 7.08 13.87 -12.94
N GLY A 308 7.55 14.96 -12.30
CA GLY A 308 7.41 15.23 -10.87
C GLY A 308 8.70 15.01 -10.09
N ASP A 309 8.69 15.25 -8.78
CA ASP A 309 9.83 14.97 -7.89
C ASP A 309 9.80 13.52 -7.36
N GLY A 310 10.26 13.25 -6.15
CA GLY A 310 10.27 11.92 -5.54
C GLY A 310 8.86 11.33 -5.43
N THR A 311 8.76 10.01 -5.49
CA THR A 311 7.45 9.38 -5.37
C THR A 311 7.24 8.85 -3.97
N VAL A 312 8.04 7.87 -3.50
CA VAL A 312 8.01 7.43 -2.09
C VAL A 312 9.40 7.56 -1.52
N ASP A 313 9.67 8.61 -0.78
CA ASP A 313 10.99 8.91 -0.24
C ASP A 313 11.10 8.59 1.25
N VAL A 314 12.21 7.98 1.68
CA VAL A 314 12.50 7.59 3.06
C VAL A 314 13.77 8.30 3.52
N LYS A 315 13.64 9.24 4.44
CA LYS A 315 14.72 10.17 4.84
C LYS A 315 14.79 10.34 6.37
N GLY A 316 15.80 11.04 6.86
CA GLY A 316 15.84 11.64 8.19
C GLY A 316 15.80 10.64 9.35
N LYS A 317 16.63 9.59 9.33
CA LYS A 317 16.68 8.53 10.36
C LYS A 317 15.42 7.68 10.45
N SER A 318 14.61 7.66 9.39
CA SER A 318 13.50 6.72 9.30
C SER A 318 14.01 5.29 9.21
N THR A 319 13.34 4.36 9.89
CA THR A 319 13.74 2.95 9.98
C THR A 319 12.52 2.05 10.15
N TYR A 320 12.66 0.75 9.90
CA TYR A 320 11.56 -0.20 9.97
C TYR A 320 10.37 0.23 9.09
N VAL A 321 10.69 0.61 7.85
CA VAL A 321 9.70 0.99 6.83
C VAL A 321 9.58 -0.14 5.82
N THR A 322 8.35 -0.51 5.48
CA THR A 322 8.05 -1.43 4.39
C THR A 322 7.27 -0.70 3.30
N ILE A 323 7.74 -0.82 2.07
CA ILE A 323 7.11 -0.29 0.85
C ILE A 323 6.79 -1.49 -0.03
N SER A 324 5.51 -1.83 -0.22
CA SER A 324 5.13 -3.08 -0.86
C SER A 324 3.86 -3.01 -1.70
N TYR A 325 3.80 -3.81 -2.75
CA TYR A 325 2.63 -3.91 -3.62
C TYR A 325 2.14 -2.57 -4.18
N ASN A 326 3.03 -1.55 -4.31
CA ASN A 326 2.68 -0.30 -4.96
C ASN A 326 2.90 -0.42 -6.47
N HIS A 327 2.08 0.28 -7.25
CA HIS A 327 2.23 0.42 -8.69
C HIS A 327 2.76 1.81 -9.01
N PHE A 328 3.99 1.88 -9.52
CA PHE A 328 4.67 3.10 -9.92
C PHE A 328 4.54 3.28 -11.43
N PHE A 329 3.78 4.26 -11.87
CA PHE A 329 3.49 4.53 -13.28
C PHE A 329 4.48 5.53 -13.87
N ASP A 330 5.51 5.07 -14.56
CA ASP A 330 6.49 5.88 -15.32
C ASP A 330 7.08 7.07 -14.53
N ASN A 331 7.28 6.91 -13.22
CA ASN A 331 7.83 7.96 -12.38
C ASN A 331 9.29 8.28 -12.75
N GLY A 332 9.67 9.56 -12.72
CA GLY A 332 11.04 9.98 -12.97
C GLY A 332 12.01 9.57 -11.87
N LYS A 333 11.55 9.65 -10.60
CA LYS A 333 12.28 9.34 -9.37
C LYS A 333 11.37 8.53 -8.45
N SER A 334 11.42 7.19 -8.51
CA SER A 334 10.48 6.35 -7.78
C SER A 334 10.68 6.38 -6.27
N SER A 335 11.92 6.26 -5.76
CA SER A 335 12.16 6.26 -4.31
C SER A 335 13.59 6.62 -3.94
N LEU A 336 13.76 7.66 -3.13
CA LEU A 336 15.00 7.96 -2.44
C LEU A 336 14.99 7.22 -1.09
N CYS A 337 16.06 6.49 -0.79
CA CYS A 337 16.23 5.81 0.48
C CYS A 337 17.52 6.30 1.15
N GLY A 338 17.36 7.29 2.03
CA GLY A 338 18.45 7.85 2.82
C GLY A 338 18.99 9.20 2.34
N MET A 339 19.29 10.03 3.32
CA MET A 339 20.07 11.27 3.21
C MET A 339 21.55 11.00 3.55
N LYS A 340 22.42 11.98 3.39
CA LYS A 340 23.85 11.88 3.79
C LYS A 340 24.06 11.67 5.29
N SER A 341 23.06 11.98 6.10
CA SER A 341 23.06 11.87 7.56
C SER A 341 22.51 10.56 8.10
N GLU A 342 22.12 9.63 7.24
CA GLU A 342 21.54 8.35 7.67
C GLU A 342 22.60 7.40 8.23
N VAL A 343 22.13 6.34 8.88
CA VAL A 343 22.97 5.33 9.52
C VAL A 343 22.69 3.94 8.96
N THR A 344 23.70 3.08 8.94
CA THR A 344 23.61 1.73 8.39
C THR A 344 22.67 0.80 9.16
N SER A 345 22.31 1.15 10.40
CA SER A 345 21.33 0.41 11.21
C SER A 345 19.87 0.73 10.86
N SER A 346 19.61 1.75 10.05
CA SER A 346 18.27 1.95 9.47
C SER A 346 17.96 0.79 8.54
N LEU A 347 16.82 0.13 8.78
CA LEU A 347 16.38 -1.04 8.03
C LEU A 347 15.10 -0.74 7.27
N ILE A 348 15.14 -0.90 5.95
CA ILE A 348 14.02 -0.62 5.05
C ILE A 348 13.79 -1.86 4.16
N THR A 349 12.54 -2.12 3.80
CA THR A 349 12.16 -3.21 2.90
C THR A 349 11.33 -2.71 1.73
N TYR A 350 11.65 -3.20 0.54
CA TYR A 350 10.85 -3.06 -0.68
C TYR A 350 10.48 -4.44 -1.20
N HIS A 351 9.17 -4.75 -1.34
CA HIS A 351 8.77 -6.02 -1.91
C HIS A 351 7.49 -5.95 -2.73
N HIS A 352 7.39 -6.76 -3.76
CA HIS A 352 6.24 -6.89 -4.63
C HIS A 352 5.75 -5.56 -5.24
N ASN A 353 6.62 -4.55 -5.35
CA ASN A 353 6.28 -3.33 -6.06
C ASN A 353 6.40 -3.56 -7.57
N TRP A 354 5.53 -2.93 -8.33
CA TRP A 354 5.63 -2.83 -9.78
C TRP A 354 6.23 -1.48 -10.16
N PHE A 355 7.47 -1.50 -10.59
CA PHE A 355 8.15 -0.32 -11.15
C PHE A 355 7.94 -0.32 -12.66
N ASP A 356 6.79 0.20 -13.09
CA ASP A 356 6.26 0.11 -14.44
C ASP A 356 6.75 1.28 -15.29
N HIS A 357 7.74 1.03 -16.15
CA HIS A 357 8.40 1.98 -17.07
C HIS A 357 9.08 3.20 -16.42
N SER A 358 9.11 3.27 -15.10
CA SER A 358 9.73 4.37 -14.36
C SER A 358 11.25 4.48 -14.62
N ASP A 359 11.80 5.72 -14.47
CA ASP A 359 13.16 6.00 -14.91
C ASP A 359 14.24 5.48 -13.96
N SER A 360 14.16 5.83 -12.67
CA SER A 360 15.26 5.65 -11.73
C SER A 360 14.81 5.59 -10.27
N ARG A 361 15.76 5.26 -9.38
CA ARG A 361 15.57 5.19 -7.93
C ARG A 361 14.57 4.13 -7.50
N HIS A 362 14.93 2.85 -7.70
CA HIS A 362 14.06 1.72 -7.33
C HIS A 362 14.69 0.77 -6.27
N PRO A 363 15.18 1.27 -5.11
CA PRO A 363 15.44 2.66 -4.72
C PRO A 363 16.86 3.15 -5.03
N ARG A 364 17.11 4.49 -4.92
CA ARG A 364 18.44 5.04 -4.72
C ARG A 364 18.75 5.10 -3.23
N ILE A 365 19.84 4.44 -2.80
CA ILE A 365 20.16 4.22 -1.39
C ILE A 365 21.41 4.98 -0.98
N ARG A 366 21.32 5.65 0.18
CA ARG A 366 22.46 6.24 0.91
C ARG A 366 22.52 5.66 2.32
N THR A 367 23.68 5.20 2.73
CA THR A 367 24.04 4.79 4.10
C THR A 367 23.19 3.70 4.75
N MET A 368 21.93 3.53 4.40
CA MET A 368 20.99 2.57 5.00
C MET A 368 21.27 1.11 4.61
N SER A 369 20.67 0.19 5.35
CA SER A 369 20.54 -1.24 5.05
C SER A 369 19.17 -1.50 4.45
N VAL A 370 19.09 -2.00 3.22
CA VAL A 370 17.84 -2.14 2.49
C VAL A 370 17.67 -3.54 1.93
N HIS A 371 16.56 -4.19 2.25
CA HIS A 371 16.14 -5.47 1.70
C HIS A 371 15.15 -5.26 0.55
N ILE A 372 15.45 -5.81 -0.62
CA ILE A 372 14.69 -5.61 -1.86
C ILE A 372 14.41 -6.98 -2.46
N TYR A 373 13.17 -7.46 -2.38
CA TYR A 373 12.83 -8.79 -2.86
C TYR A 373 11.47 -8.84 -3.57
N ASN A 374 11.34 -9.77 -4.49
CA ASN A 374 10.12 -10.03 -5.26
C ASN A 374 9.48 -8.77 -5.92
N ASN A 375 10.27 -7.75 -6.25
CA ASN A 375 9.76 -6.63 -7.03
C ASN A 375 9.84 -6.92 -8.53
N TYR A 376 8.93 -6.35 -9.29
CA TYR A 376 8.93 -6.36 -10.74
C TYR A 376 9.45 -5.03 -11.27
N PHE A 377 10.63 -5.07 -11.89
CA PHE A 377 11.28 -3.95 -12.57
C PHE A 377 10.99 -4.09 -14.06
N ASP A 378 10.12 -3.24 -14.58
CA ASP A 378 9.50 -3.39 -15.89
C ASP A 378 9.83 -2.23 -16.81
N GLY A 379 10.72 -2.41 -17.78
CA GLY A 379 11.04 -1.41 -18.79
C GLY A 379 11.81 -0.17 -18.29
N ASN A 380 12.53 -0.25 -17.16
CA ASN A 380 13.08 0.93 -16.48
C ASN A 380 14.20 1.63 -17.27
N ALA A 381 14.07 2.96 -17.42
CA ALA A 381 14.82 3.73 -18.39
C ALA A 381 16.28 4.05 -18.01
N LYS A 382 16.56 4.21 -16.71
CA LYS A 382 17.90 4.59 -16.24
C LYS A 382 18.53 3.47 -15.42
N TYR A 383 18.02 3.18 -14.22
CA TYR A 383 18.53 2.08 -13.39
C TYR A 383 17.48 1.58 -12.40
N GLY A 384 17.61 0.33 -11.99
CA GLY A 384 16.84 -0.29 -10.91
C GLY A 384 17.36 0.13 -9.53
N VAL A 385 18.05 -0.77 -8.84
CA VAL A 385 18.64 -0.52 -7.51
C VAL A 385 19.95 0.24 -7.65
N GLY A 386 20.11 1.34 -6.89
CA GLY A 386 21.33 2.13 -6.91
C GLY A 386 21.89 2.40 -5.52
N THR A 387 23.15 2.00 -5.24
CA THR A 387 23.79 2.14 -3.93
C THR A 387 24.89 3.19 -3.93
N THR A 388 24.87 4.06 -2.91
CA THR A 388 25.86 5.12 -2.68
C THR A 388 26.23 5.22 -1.21
N MET A 389 27.30 5.96 -0.89
CA MET A 389 27.69 6.40 0.45
C MET A 389 27.72 5.29 1.49
N GLY A 390 28.29 4.14 1.14
CA GLY A 390 28.48 3.04 2.07
C GLY A 390 27.21 2.31 2.49
N SER A 391 26.11 2.45 1.75
CA SER A 391 24.89 1.67 1.96
C SER A 391 25.10 0.19 1.66
N SER A 392 24.25 -0.65 2.24
CA SER A 392 24.18 -2.08 1.97
C SER A 392 22.78 -2.44 1.46
N ALA A 393 22.70 -3.08 0.29
CA ALA A 393 21.46 -3.58 -0.27
C ALA A 393 21.50 -5.08 -0.44
N PHE A 394 20.51 -5.80 0.07
CA PHE A 394 20.27 -7.20 -0.23
C PHE A 394 19.15 -7.29 -1.26
N VAL A 395 19.49 -7.72 -2.47
CA VAL A 395 18.61 -7.78 -3.63
C VAL A 395 18.39 -9.25 -3.99
N GLU A 396 17.20 -9.78 -3.70
CA GLU A 396 16.92 -11.21 -3.90
C GLU A 396 15.58 -11.47 -4.58
N ALA A 397 15.56 -12.49 -5.42
CA ALA A 397 14.35 -13.04 -6.04
C ALA A 397 13.47 -11.99 -6.75
N ASN A 398 14.06 -10.92 -7.28
CA ASN A 398 13.35 -9.93 -8.09
C ASN A 398 13.34 -10.34 -9.57
N TYR A 399 12.39 -9.77 -10.33
CA TYR A 399 12.34 -9.90 -11.77
C TYR A 399 12.64 -8.55 -12.45
N PHE A 400 13.70 -8.52 -13.26
CA PHE A 400 14.09 -7.36 -14.06
C PHE A 400 13.84 -7.66 -15.54
N ARG A 401 12.81 -7.02 -16.13
CA ARG A 401 12.51 -7.07 -17.55
C ARG A 401 12.90 -5.76 -18.22
N ASN A 402 13.81 -5.81 -19.17
CA ASN A 402 14.25 -4.61 -19.92
C ASN A 402 14.60 -3.42 -18.99
N CYS A 403 15.07 -3.68 -17.77
CA CYS A 403 15.64 -2.65 -16.91
C CYS A 403 17.05 -2.33 -17.41
N LYS A 404 17.29 -1.10 -17.87
CA LYS A 404 18.53 -0.72 -18.56
C LYS A 404 19.78 -1.09 -17.76
N TYR A 405 19.81 -0.75 -16.49
CA TYR A 405 20.85 -1.13 -15.52
C TYR A 405 20.18 -1.68 -14.27
N PRO A 406 20.04 -3.00 -14.11
CA PRO A 406 19.29 -3.60 -12.99
C PRO A 406 19.79 -3.15 -11.61
N MET A 407 21.10 -3.11 -11.45
CA MET A 407 21.79 -2.74 -10.22
C MET A 407 23.01 -1.87 -10.56
N LEU A 408 23.23 -0.82 -9.79
CA LEU A 408 24.40 0.06 -9.91
C LEU A 408 24.99 0.35 -8.54
N SER A 409 26.32 0.34 -8.46
CA SER A 409 27.06 0.91 -7.35
C SER A 409 27.85 2.11 -7.85
N SER A 410 27.75 3.25 -7.15
CA SER A 410 28.36 4.50 -7.61
C SER A 410 29.88 4.40 -7.75
N LYS A 411 30.39 4.90 -8.88
CA LYS A 411 31.80 4.98 -9.26
C LYS A 411 32.52 3.64 -9.38
N GLN A 412 31.80 2.57 -9.64
CA GLN A 412 32.39 1.27 -9.95
C GLN A 412 31.51 0.49 -10.94
N GLY A 413 32.02 -0.64 -11.44
CA GLY A 413 31.30 -1.52 -12.35
C GLY A 413 30.78 -0.77 -13.57
N THR A 414 29.51 -0.96 -13.89
CA THR A 414 28.84 -0.32 -15.03
C THR A 414 28.80 1.21 -14.89
N ASP A 415 28.62 1.76 -13.69
CA ASP A 415 28.60 3.22 -13.46
C ASP A 415 29.96 3.87 -13.79
N ALA A 416 31.08 3.20 -13.55
CA ALA A 416 32.42 3.69 -13.88
C ALA A 416 32.75 3.64 -15.38
N THR A 417 32.09 2.76 -16.13
CA THR A 417 32.36 2.48 -17.55
C THR A 417 31.21 2.89 -18.48
N GLY A 418 30.06 3.26 -17.92
CA GLY A 418 28.84 3.57 -18.64
C GLY A 418 28.68 5.05 -18.98
N ASP A 419 27.44 5.44 -19.18
CA ASP A 419 27.04 6.78 -19.68
C ASP A 419 27.08 7.87 -18.59
N GLY A 420 27.65 7.62 -17.41
CA GLY A 420 27.75 8.59 -16.31
C GLY A 420 26.37 8.94 -15.71
N THR A 421 25.50 7.96 -15.56
CA THR A 421 24.06 8.19 -15.36
C THR A 421 23.62 8.22 -13.91
N PHE A 422 24.48 7.85 -12.93
CA PHE A 422 23.99 7.56 -11.60
C PHE A 422 24.32 8.64 -10.56
N SER A 423 25.55 8.65 -10.02
CA SER A 423 25.89 9.52 -8.90
C SER A 423 27.37 9.88 -8.87
N GLY A 424 27.69 11.10 -8.39
CA GLY A 424 29.06 11.51 -8.05
C GLY A 424 29.51 11.13 -6.64
N GLU A 425 28.67 10.49 -5.83
CA GLU A 425 28.95 10.08 -4.44
C GLU A 425 29.82 8.82 -4.38
N THR A 426 30.35 8.49 -3.21
CA THR A 426 31.02 7.20 -2.97
C THR A 426 30.05 6.04 -3.18
N GLY A 427 30.58 4.83 -3.44
CA GLY A 427 29.77 3.64 -3.68
C GLY A 427 29.14 3.07 -2.41
N GLY A 428 28.18 2.18 -2.60
CA GLY A 428 27.65 1.24 -1.62
C GLY A 428 27.76 -0.18 -2.15
N MET A 429 27.40 -1.18 -1.36
CA MET A 429 27.52 -2.58 -1.74
C MET A 429 26.14 -3.21 -1.94
N ILE A 430 26.02 -3.98 -3.01
CA ILE A 430 24.85 -4.83 -3.29
C ILE A 430 25.26 -6.29 -3.15
N LYS A 431 24.56 -7.06 -2.31
CA LYS A 431 24.55 -8.52 -2.32
C LYS A 431 23.36 -8.95 -3.17
N ALA A 432 23.59 -9.74 -4.22
CA ALA A 432 22.54 -10.23 -5.11
C ALA A 432 22.36 -11.74 -4.95
N TYR A 433 21.11 -12.20 -4.91
CA TYR A 433 20.77 -13.62 -4.82
C TYR A 433 19.51 -13.94 -5.62
N ASN A 434 19.58 -14.96 -6.46
CA ASN A 434 18.42 -15.55 -7.16
C ASN A 434 17.52 -14.55 -7.89
N ASN A 435 18.09 -13.51 -8.52
CA ASN A 435 17.31 -12.57 -9.33
C ASN A 435 17.20 -13.07 -10.78
N HIS A 436 16.05 -12.84 -11.42
CA HIS A 436 15.88 -13.02 -12.86
C HIS A 436 16.16 -11.69 -13.56
N ILE A 437 17.08 -11.67 -14.52
CA ILE A 437 17.45 -10.47 -15.27
C ILE A 437 17.40 -10.78 -16.78
N GLU A 438 16.55 -10.07 -17.50
CA GLU A 438 16.47 -10.15 -18.96
C GLU A 438 16.46 -8.76 -19.62
N GLY A 439 17.06 -8.65 -20.80
CA GLY A 439 17.06 -7.42 -21.60
C GLY A 439 17.88 -6.26 -21.00
N ALA A 440 18.74 -6.49 -20.01
CA ALA A 440 19.61 -5.46 -19.44
C ALA A 440 20.67 -4.99 -20.46
N LYS A 441 20.95 -3.67 -20.50
CA LYS A 441 22.07 -3.12 -21.28
C LYS A 441 23.42 -3.58 -20.74
N ALA A 442 23.58 -3.57 -19.41
CA ALA A 442 24.78 -4.04 -18.72
C ALA A 442 24.48 -4.41 -17.27
N TYR A 443 25.18 -5.43 -16.79
CA TYR A 443 25.22 -5.86 -15.40
C TYR A 443 26.50 -6.63 -15.16
N LEU A 444 27.32 -6.16 -14.22
CA LEU A 444 28.63 -6.71 -13.92
C LEU A 444 28.65 -7.26 -12.48
N THR A 445 28.85 -8.56 -12.34
CA THR A 445 29.12 -9.18 -11.03
C THR A 445 30.62 -9.32 -10.78
N GLN A 446 31.02 -9.65 -9.55
CA GLN A 446 32.42 -9.87 -9.18
C GLN A 446 33.10 -10.98 -9.99
N ASN A 447 32.35 -11.91 -10.54
CA ASN A 447 32.87 -13.03 -11.35
C ASN A 447 32.99 -12.67 -12.85
N ASN A 448 32.52 -11.48 -13.27
CA ASN A 448 32.62 -11.07 -14.65
C ASN A 448 34.04 -10.62 -15.00
N PRO A 449 34.71 -11.19 -16.03
CA PRO A 449 36.06 -10.81 -16.40
C PRO A 449 36.20 -9.34 -16.83
N ASN A 450 35.10 -8.68 -17.19
CA ASN A 450 35.07 -7.27 -17.55
C ASN A 450 34.92 -6.33 -16.34
N ALA A 451 34.77 -6.86 -15.12
CA ALA A 451 34.64 -6.08 -13.89
C ALA A 451 36.00 -5.47 -13.43
N THR A 452 36.77 -4.87 -14.34
CA THR A 452 38.12 -4.34 -14.07
C THR A 452 38.11 -3.07 -13.21
N THR A 453 36.98 -2.34 -13.19
CA THR A 453 36.74 -1.12 -12.38
C THR A 453 35.87 -1.40 -11.17
N GLY A 454 35.80 -2.64 -10.71
CA GLY A 454 34.82 -3.13 -9.72
C GLY A 454 33.55 -3.67 -10.40
N TYR A 455 32.56 -3.96 -9.62
CA TYR A 455 31.33 -4.62 -10.05
C TYR A 455 30.08 -3.87 -9.53
N ASP A 456 28.93 -4.16 -10.13
CA ASP A 456 27.64 -3.59 -9.73
C ASP A 456 27.09 -4.29 -8.48
N ALA A 457 27.18 -5.62 -8.44
CA ALA A 457 26.73 -6.43 -7.31
C ALA A 457 27.66 -7.62 -7.04
N TYR A 458 27.76 -8.01 -5.77
CA TYR A 458 28.36 -9.26 -5.32
C TYR A 458 27.31 -10.35 -5.33
N GLU A 459 27.38 -11.23 -6.31
CA GLU A 459 26.40 -12.29 -6.50
C GLU A 459 26.80 -13.54 -5.71
N VAL A 460 25.83 -14.11 -4.98
CA VAL A 460 26.02 -15.32 -4.18
C VAL A 460 25.12 -16.46 -4.69
N THR A 461 25.57 -17.70 -4.52
CA THR A 461 24.82 -18.90 -4.89
C THR A 461 23.96 -19.44 -3.77
N GLU A 462 24.24 -19.02 -2.54
CA GLU A 462 23.51 -19.42 -1.34
C GLU A 462 23.03 -18.17 -0.59
N ARG A 463 21.75 -18.13 -0.22
CA ARG A 463 21.15 -16.99 0.47
C ARG A 463 21.91 -16.58 1.74
N SER A 464 22.37 -17.57 2.51
CA SER A 464 23.09 -17.39 3.77
C SER A 464 24.56 -17.00 3.61
N ALA A 465 25.10 -16.98 2.40
CA ALA A 465 26.49 -16.60 2.17
C ALA A 465 26.72 -15.13 2.55
N GLN A 466 27.85 -14.86 3.20
CA GLN A 466 28.28 -13.50 3.53
C GLN A 466 29.15 -12.91 2.43
N VAL A 467 29.08 -11.61 2.25
CA VAL A 467 30.07 -10.89 1.44
C VAL A 467 31.32 -10.71 2.30
N PRO A 468 32.50 -11.16 1.83
CA PRO A 468 33.74 -11.01 2.59
C PRO A 468 34.06 -9.54 2.91
N SER A 469 34.57 -9.26 4.11
CA SER A 469 34.92 -7.89 4.51
C SER A 469 36.08 -7.29 3.71
N SER A 470 36.82 -8.10 2.99
CA SER A 470 37.85 -7.68 2.02
C SER A 470 37.24 -7.09 0.74
N GLU A 471 36.00 -7.43 0.42
CA GLU A 471 35.26 -6.84 -0.68
C GLU A 471 34.80 -5.43 -0.29
N VAL A 472 35.39 -4.44 -0.92
CA VAL A 472 35.13 -3.03 -0.63
C VAL A 472 34.84 -2.25 -1.90
N THR A 473 34.07 -1.18 -1.77
CA THR A 473 33.77 -0.28 -2.88
C THR A 473 35.03 0.41 -3.40
N LYS A 474 35.17 0.60 -4.71
CA LYS A 474 36.28 1.30 -5.33
C LYS A 474 36.37 2.77 -4.92
N ALA A 475 35.24 3.40 -4.66
CA ALA A 475 35.17 4.75 -4.13
C ALA A 475 34.55 4.71 -2.73
N GLY A 476 35.33 5.04 -1.71
CA GLY A 476 34.91 5.06 -0.31
C GLY A 476 35.43 3.90 0.53
N GLY A 477 35.83 2.77 -0.07
CA GLY A 477 36.42 1.63 0.66
C GLY A 477 35.46 0.98 1.66
N THR A 478 34.17 0.99 1.41
CA THR A 478 33.14 0.47 2.32
C THR A 478 32.80 -0.97 1.95
N SER A 479 32.76 -1.86 2.95
CA SER A 479 32.28 -3.25 2.79
C SER A 479 30.77 -3.36 3.00
N TYR A 480 30.22 -4.47 2.53
CA TYR A 480 28.84 -4.87 2.85
C TYR A 480 28.73 -5.22 4.34
N ASN A 481 27.71 -4.73 5.03
CA ASN A 481 27.59 -4.93 6.47
C ASN A 481 26.95 -6.27 6.88
N ASN A 482 26.59 -7.13 5.94
CA ASN A 482 25.99 -8.44 6.15
C ASN A 482 24.73 -8.42 7.06
N PHE A 483 23.93 -7.35 6.99
CA PHE A 483 22.74 -7.17 7.84
C PHE A 483 21.71 -8.28 7.66
N ASP A 484 21.64 -8.88 6.49
CA ASP A 484 20.73 -9.98 6.15
C ASP A 484 21.09 -11.31 6.83
N THR A 485 22.32 -11.46 7.28
CA THR A 485 22.82 -12.64 8.00
C THR A 485 23.18 -12.37 9.47
N ASP A 486 23.30 -11.11 9.89
CA ASP A 486 23.54 -10.73 11.30
C ASP A 486 22.24 -10.70 12.11
N THR A 487 21.70 -11.88 12.41
CA THR A 487 20.44 -12.02 13.18
C THR A 487 20.55 -11.53 14.62
N SER A 488 21.76 -11.23 15.12
CA SER A 488 21.95 -10.62 16.44
C SER A 488 21.47 -9.16 16.46
N LYS A 489 21.65 -8.43 15.35
CA LYS A 489 21.32 -7.01 15.22
C LYS A 489 20.03 -6.77 14.42
N PHE A 490 19.83 -7.55 13.38
CA PHE A 490 18.74 -7.34 12.42
C PHE A 490 17.79 -8.54 12.41
N ASP A 491 16.54 -8.25 12.08
CA ASP A 491 15.54 -9.23 11.69
C ASP A 491 14.74 -8.58 10.56
N LEU A 492 14.74 -9.20 9.40
CA LEU A 492 14.13 -8.63 8.19
C LEU A 492 12.59 -8.61 8.24
N GLY A 493 11.99 -9.33 9.19
CA GLY A 493 10.53 -9.47 9.26
C GLY A 493 9.95 -10.27 8.09
N VAL A 494 10.73 -11.18 7.53
CA VAL A 494 10.36 -11.98 6.35
C VAL A 494 10.55 -13.47 6.65
N ASP A 495 9.49 -14.24 6.45
CA ASP A 495 9.60 -15.70 6.38
C ASP A 495 10.10 -16.07 4.98
N THR A 496 11.30 -16.65 4.93
CA THR A 496 11.96 -17.02 3.67
C THR A 496 11.20 -18.07 2.87
N ALA A 497 10.32 -18.85 3.51
CA ALA A 497 9.45 -19.80 2.83
C ALA A 497 8.37 -19.12 1.98
N ASN A 498 8.09 -17.83 2.23
CA ASN A 498 7.10 -17.03 1.50
C ASN A 498 7.74 -16.12 0.44
N ILE A 499 9.05 -16.21 0.21
CA ILE A 499 9.69 -15.51 -0.91
C ILE A 499 9.36 -16.28 -2.19
N ASP A 500 8.70 -15.60 -3.13
CA ASP A 500 8.31 -16.19 -4.42
C ASP A 500 9.54 -16.49 -5.29
N ALA A 501 9.44 -17.48 -6.16
CA ALA A 501 10.40 -17.67 -7.23
C ALA A 501 10.37 -16.45 -8.16
N PRO A 502 11.51 -15.94 -8.63
CA PRO A 502 11.55 -14.72 -9.44
C PRO A 502 10.68 -14.80 -10.70
N GLU A 503 10.52 -15.98 -11.30
CA GLU A 503 9.70 -16.19 -12.48
C GLU A 503 8.20 -16.02 -12.23
N ASP A 504 7.73 -16.17 -10.99
CA ASP A 504 6.33 -16.01 -10.60
C ASP A 504 5.99 -14.54 -10.24
N VAL A 505 7.01 -13.72 -9.98
CA VAL A 505 6.86 -12.34 -9.51
C VAL A 505 6.04 -11.45 -10.45
N PRO A 506 6.27 -11.43 -11.79
CA PRO A 506 5.50 -10.56 -12.67
C PRO A 506 3.99 -10.82 -12.59
N ALA A 507 3.59 -12.09 -12.65
CA ALA A 507 2.18 -12.45 -12.61
C ALA A 507 1.51 -12.05 -11.28
N LYS A 508 2.18 -12.30 -10.15
CA LYS A 508 1.68 -11.95 -8.82
C LYS A 508 1.61 -10.43 -8.62
N VAL A 509 2.65 -9.71 -8.99
CA VAL A 509 2.75 -8.26 -8.83
C VAL A 509 1.70 -7.56 -9.71
N MET A 510 1.59 -7.90 -11.00
CA MET A 510 0.57 -7.34 -11.88
C MET A 510 -0.86 -7.62 -11.42
N ALA A 511 -1.08 -8.71 -10.68
CA ALA A 511 -2.41 -9.07 -10.17
C ALA A 511 -2.78 -8.33 -8.87
N GLN A 512 -1.81 -7.90 -8.05
CA GLN A 512 -2.07 -7.44 -6.68
C GLN A 512 -1.47 -6.07 -6.34
N ALA A 513 -0.52 -5.53 -7.10
CA ALA A 513 0.04 -4.21 -6.86
C ALA A 513 -0.96 -3.11 -7.23
N GLY A 514 -0.88 -2.00 -6.50
CA GLY A 514 -1.83 -0.90 -6.65
C GLY A 514 -3.15 -1.11 -5.92
N ARG A 515 -4.11 -0.27 -6.23
CA ARG A 515 -5.47 -0.29 -5.64
C ARG A 515 -6.27 -1.54 -6.03
N VAL A 516 -7.41 -1.73 -5.38
CA VAL A 516 -8.40 -2.76 -5.72
C VAL A 516 -8.59 -2.84 -7.23
N ASN A 517 -8.50 -4.04 -7.80
CA ASN A 517 -8.62 -4.32 -9.25
C ASN A 517 -7.66 -3.51 -10.15
N GLY A 518 -6.55 -3.00 -9.62
CA GLY A 518 -5.61 -2.13 -10.35
C GLY A 518 -6.14 -0.71 -10.57
N GLY A 519 -7.02 -0.23 -9.68
CA GLY A 519 -7.62 1.10 -9.73
C GLY A 519 -8.63 1.30 -10.86
N ASP A 520 -9.30 2.43 -10.87
CA ASP A 520 -10.23 2.86 -11.94
C ASP A 520 -9.49 3.52 -13.12
N PHE A 521 -8.33 4.16 -12.86
CA PHE A 521 -7.50 4.74 -13.90
C PHE A 521 -6.71 3.64 -14.61
N LYS A 522 -7.08 3.30 -15.84
CA LYS A 522 -6.42 2.26 -16.63
C LYS A 522 -5.45 2.86 -17.62
N TRP A 523 -4.20 2.38 -17.58
CA TRP A 523 -3.16 2.73 -18.53
C TRP A 523 -2.41 1.46 -18.94
N THR A 524 -2.01 1.37 -20.21
CA THR A 524 -1.21 0.26 -20.74
C THR A 524 -0.05 0.85 -21.53
N PHE A 525 1.16 0.52 -21.13
CA PHE A 525 2.37 0.95 -21.82
C PHE A 525 2.59 0.16 -23.12
N ASN A 526 3.17 0.83 -24.10
CA ASN A 526 3.64 0.19 -25.33
C ASN A 526 5.11 -0.22 -25.16
N ASN A 527 5.34 -1.43 -24.71
CA ASN A 527 6.68 -1.96 -24.43
C ASN A 527 7.65 -1.81 -25.61
N ALA A 528 7.17 -1.84 -26.86
CA ALA A 528 8.04 -1.72 -28.03
C ALA A 528 8.68 -0.32 -28.18
N THR A 529 8.08 0.72 -27.62
CA THR A 529 8.52 2.12 -27.75
C THR A 529 8.79 2.82 -26.43
N GLU A 530 8.26 2.28 -25.33
CA GLU A 530 8.31 2.92 -24.01
C GLU A 530 9.28 2.21 -23.05
N ASP A 531 9.64 0.95 -23.30
CA ASP A 531 10.74 0.30 -22.57
C ASP A 531 12.01 1.12 -22.67
N THR A 532 12.62 1.40 -21.53
CA THR A 532 13.87 2.18 -21.36
C THR A 532 13.82 3.60 -21.90
N ASN A 533 12.63 4.14 -22.12
CA ASN A 533 12.41 5.52 -22.57
C ASN A 533 12.10 6.41 -21.37
N TYR A 534 12.92 7.46 -21.17
CA TYR A 534 12.73 8.42 -20.07
C TYR A 534 11.94 9.69 -20.48
N ALA A 535 11.43 9.74 -21.71
CA ALA A 535 10.58 10.86 -22.13
C ALA A 535 9.26 10.86 -21.37
N VAL A 536 8.68 12.04 -21.14
CA VAL A 536 7.33 12.14 -20.60
C VAL A 536 6.33 11.64 -21.64
N ILE A 537 5.45 10.74 -21.24
CA ILE A 537 4.31 10.34 -22.05
C ILE A 537 3.22 11.40 -21.87
N SER A 538 3.08 12.29 -22.86
CA SER A 538 2.19 13.47 -22.78
C SER A 538 0.72 13.09 -22.57
N GLU A 539 0.30 12.00 -23.16
CA GLU A 539 -1.06 11.47 -23.05
C GLU A 539 -1.34 10.99 -21.63
N LEU A 540 -0.42 10.23 -21.02
CA LEU A 540 -0.52 9.81 -19.63
C LEU A 540 -0.55 11.02 -18.69
N LYS A 541 0.38 11.99 -18.90
CA LYS A 541 0.43 13.20 -18.07
C LYS A 541 -0.86 14.00 -18.17
N SER A 542 -1.39 14.18 -19.37
CA SER A 542 -2.66 14.86 -19.59
C SER A 542 -3.82 14.13 -18.91
N ALA A 543 -3.88 12.81 -19.02
CA ALA A 543 -4.91 12.00 -18.39
C ALA A 543 -4.85 12.09 -16.86
N VAL A 544 -3.65 12.05 -16.25
CA VAL A 544 -3.45 12.17 -14.80
C VAL A 544 -3.85 13.56 -14.30
N VAL A 545 -3.38 14.64 -14.96
CA VAL A 545 -3.69 16.03 -14.55
C VAL A 545 -5.18 16.34 -14.67
N ASN A 546 -5.85 15.81 -15.69
CA ASN A 546 -7.27 16.05 -15.94
C ASN A 546 -8.19 14.94 -15.40
N TYR A 547 -7.66 14.05 -14.58
CA TYR A 547 -8.46 12.97 -13.99
C TYR A 547 -9.68 13.52 -13.25
N LYS A 548 -10.81 12.85 -13.40
CA LYS A 548 -12.05 13.13 -12.68
C LYS A 548 -12.69 11.82 -12.22
N SER A 549 -13.09 11.80 -10.96
CA SER A 549 -13.86 10.70 -10.42
C SER A 549 -15.17 10.52 -11.16
N SER A 550 -15.57 9.27 -11.36
CA SER A 550 -16.89 8.89 -11.93
C SER A 550 -18.00 8.79 -10.88
N ILE A 551 -17.69 9.02 -9.61
CA ILE A 551 -18.67 9.00 -8.51
C ILE A 551 -19.64 10.17 -8.69
N VAL A 552 -20.95 9.85 -8.70
CA VAL A 552 -22.05 10.83 -8.80
C VAL A 552 -22.49 11.28 -7.42
N SER A 553 -22.58 10.36 -6.44
CA SER A 553 -22.93 10.69 -5.05
C SER A 553 -22.37 9.65 -4.07
N PHE A 554 -22.23 10.09 -2.82
CA PHE A 554 -21.78 9.29 -1.69
C PHE A 554 -22.97 8.96 -0.79
N GLY A 555 -22.91 7.81 -0.10
CA GLY A 555 -23.99 7.31 0.75
C GLY A 555 -25.05 6.54 -0.01
N GLY A 556 -25.83 5.76 0.72
CA GLY A 556 -26.88 4.89 0.18
C GLY A 556 -28.16 5.61 -0.24
N ASN A 557 -28.30 6.91 -0.01
CA ASN A 557 -29.50 7.66 -0.33
C ASN A 557 -29.55 8.08 -1.80
N SER A 558 -30.68 7.87 -2.45
CA SER A 558 -30.84 8.15 -3.87
C SER A 558 -30.89 9.65 -4.21
N ASP A 559 -31.18 10.52 -3.22
CA ASP A 559 -31.19 11.98 -3.36
C ASP A 559 -29.78 12.62 -3.21
N GLY A 560 -28.75 11.80 -2.95
CA GLY A 560 -27.38 12.27 -2.78
C GLY A 560 -27.11 12.94 -1.44
N THR A 561 -28.01 12.82 -0.47
CA THR A 561 -27.78 13.33 0.89
C THR A 561 -26.76 12.46 1.58
N VAL A 562 -25.54 12.99 1.78
CA VAL A 562 -24.50 12.30 2.54
C VAL A 562 -24.87 12.37 4.01
N VAL A 563 -25.12 11.24 4.65
CA VAL A 563 -25.16 11.17 6.12
C VAL A 563 -23.73 11.26 6.62
N THR A 564 -23.29 12.45 7.00
CA THR A 564 -21.99 12.64 7.65
C THR A 564 -22.06 12.03 9.04
N THR A 565 -21.71 10.75 9.16
CA THR A 565 -21.43 10.16 10.46
C THR A 565 -20.06 10.69 10.90
N GLY A 566 -20.06 11.49 11.96
CA GLY A 566 -18.83 11.78 12.70
C GLY A 566 -18.17 10.45 13.11
N ALA A 567 -16.92 10.51 13.61
CA ALA A 567 -16.17 9.31 13.98
C ALA A 567 -17.08 8.27 14.67
N THR A 568 -17.31 7.14 13.98
CA THR A 568 -18.11 6.06 14.51
C THR A 568 -17.22 5.21 15.41
N THR A 569 -17.56 5.15 16.69
CA THR A 569 -16.91 4.21 17.62
C THR A 569 -17.62 2.87 17.44
N THR A 570 -16.99 1.90 16.82
CA THR A 570 -17.50 0.53 16.77
C THR A 570 -17.42 -0.05 18.18
N THR A 571 -18.54 -0.08 18.90
CA THR A 571 -18.68 -0.81 20.15
C THR A 571 -19.09 -2.23 19.77
N GLU A 572 -18.22 -3.20 19.99
CA GLU A 572 -18.61 -4.61 19.97
C GLU A 572 -19.72 -4.80 21.02
N ALA A 573 -20.87 -5.29 20.59
CA ALA A 573 -21.91 -5.76 21.51
C ALA A 573 -21.42 -7.06 22.15
N THR A 574 -20.81 -6.94 23.32
CA THR A 574 -20.61 -8.09 24.23
C THR A 574 -21.98 -8.57 24.67
N THR A 575 -22.39 -9.71 24.16
CA THR A 575 -23.55 -10.43 24.66
C THR A 575 -23.18 -10.97 26.06
N GLU A 576 -23.53 -10.23 27.10
CA GLU A 576 -23.48 -10.76 28.46
C GLU A 576 -24.52 -11.87 28.60
N THR A 577 -24.02 -13.09 28.71
CA THR A 577 -24.83 -14.21 29.16
C THR A 577 -24.98 -14.07 30.68
N THR A 578 -26.12 -13.59 31.13
CA THR A 578 -26.49 -13.58 32.54
C THR A 578 -26.70 -15.00 33.01
N THR A 579 -25.71 -15.59 33.69
CA THR A 579 -25.92 -16.69 34.58
C THR A 579 -26.10 -16.19 36.00
N SER A 580 -27.33 -16.30 36.47
CA SER A 580 -27.74 -16.08 37.84
C SER A 580 -27.09 -17.11 38.76
N SER A 581 -26.29 -16.71 39.76
CA SER A 581 -26.04 -17.53 40.95
C SER A 581 -25.78 -16.67 42.18
N VAL A 582 -26.72 -16.73 43.04
CA VAL A 582 -26.82 -16.72 44.52
C VAL A 582 -25.53 -16.32 45.29
N ASN A 583 -25.69 -15.26 46.08
CA ASN A 583 -24.82 -14.84 47.18
C ASN A 583 -24.83 -15.84 48.35
N PRO A 584 -23.75 -16.01 49.16
CA PRO A 584 -23.85 -15.54 50.54
C PRO A 584 -22.58 -14.89 51.13
N THR A 585 -22.85 -13.77 51.84
CA THR A 585 -22.38 -13.35 53.19
C THR A 585 -20.90 -13.22 53.49
N GLU A 586 -20.55 -11.97 53.78
CA GLU A 586 -19.59 -11.37 54.73
C GLU A 586 -18.53 -12.21 55.41
N THR A 587 -17.27 -11.73 55.41
CA THR A 587 -16.56 -11.39 56.67
C THR A 587 -15.40 -10.43 56.40
N THR A 588 -15.41 -9.33 57.13
CA THR A 588 -14.37 -8.31 57.32
C THR A 588 -13.08 -8.86 57.92
N THR A 589 -11.92 -8.41 57.43
CA THR A 589 -10.75 -8.16 58.33
C THR A 589 -9.83 -7.11 57.72
N GLU A 590 -9.69 -5.99 58.41
CA GLU A 590 -8.65 -4.97 58.22
C GLU A 590 -7.28 -5.53 58.57
N ALA A 591 -6.26 -5.14 57.81
CA ALA A 591 -4.90 -5.03 58.34
C ALA A 591 -4.18 -3.90 57.64
N GLN A 592 -3.95 -2.82 58.40
CA GLN A 592 -2.96 -1.78 58.17
C GLN A 592 -1.54 -2.34 58.31
N ILE A 593 -0.58 -1.58 57.74
CA ILE A 593 0.83 -1.37 58.19
C ILE A 593 1.66 -1.25 56.89
N GLU A 594 2.52 -0.36 56.65
CA GLU A 594 3.26 0.76 57.22
C GLU A 594 4.19 1.30 56.12
N ILE A 595 4.39 2.56 56.13
CA ILE A 595 5.34 3.32 55.30
C ILE A 595 6.75 3.12 55.85
N SER A 596 7.75 2.86 55.01
CA SER A 596 9.13 3.23 55.36
C SER A 596 9.84 3.84 54.15
N THR A 597 10.14 5.12 54.27
CA THR A 597 11.15 5.88 53.54
C THR A 597 12.55 5.46 54.00
N VAL A 598 13.50 5.27 53.09
CA VAL A 598 14.91 5.61 53.33
C VAL A 598 15.57 6.05 52.02
N ASP A 599 16.21 7.20 52.09
CA ASP A 599 17.12 7.85 51.17
C ASP A 599 18.37 7.05 50.81
N SER A 600 18.84 7.19 49.61
CA SER A 600 20.14 7.72 49.16
C SER A 600 20.35 7.46 47.69
#